data_82ad2d2bff7a41f4bd1500899f44faa9
#
_entry.id   82ad2d2bff7a41f4bd1500899f44faa9
#
_cell.length_a   1.000
_cell.length_b   1.000
_cell.length_c   1.000
_cell.angle_alpha   90.00
_cell.angle_beta   90.00
_cell.angle_gamma   90.00
#
_symmetry.space_group_name_H-M   'P 1'
#
loop_
_entity.id
_entity.type
_entity.pdbx_description
1 polymer ?
#
loop_
_entity_poly.entity_id
_entity_poly.type
_entity_poly.pdbx_seq_one_letter_code
_entity_poly.pdbx_strand_id
1 'polypeptide(L)'
;GLVGSERCIRDRCDVGGFSSRPGAAEVTPEEEWRRVEAGVAAVRRIAPTLPVSVDTFRAEVARRVLETFGPVIVNDISAGEMDPAIVDVVAEYDVPYIAMHMRGTPATMQGMTSYRDVVEEVVSYFRLRAEQLRRCGVRRLIFDPGFGFAKTLEQNYDLLRGLHNLCSLGYPVLAGVSRKSMIYKVLDTTPDRALAGTIALGWECLRQGAAILRVHDVQEAVDTVRIFKAFRP
;
A
#
# COMPACT_ATOMS: atom_id res chain seq x y z
N GLY A 1 5.45 -15.36 -6.38
CA GLY A 1 6.55 -16.26 -6.71
C GLY A 1 7.78 -15.47 -7.11
N LEU A 2 8.87 -15.60 -6.37
CA LEU A 2 10.19 -15.10 -6.74
C LEU A 2 10.72 -16.02 -7.85
N VAL A 3 10.57 -15.62 -9.11
CA VAL A 3 11.26 -16.26 -10.23
C VAL A 3 12.37 -15.31 -10.63
N GLY A 4 13.60 -15.81 -10.60
CA GLY A 4 14.80 -15.05 -10.87
C GLY A 4 14.85 -14.52 -12.30
N SER A 5 15.06 -13.22 -12.40
CA SER A 5 15.78 -12.60 -13.51
C SER A 5 16.66 -11.50 -12.92
N GLU A 6 17.93 -11.56 -13.21
CA GLU A 6 19.02 -10.72 -12.67
C GLU A 6 18.94 -9.22 -13.02
N ARG A 7 17.79 -8.69 -13.48
CA ARG A 7 17.65 -7.30 -13.94
C ARG A 7 16.45 -6.53 -13.37
N CYS A 8 15.68 -7.09 -12.46
CA CYS A 8 14.59 -6.34 -11.83
C CYS A 8 15.14 -5.46 -10.71
N ILE A 9 15.31 -4.18 -10.96
CA ILE A 9 15.63 -3.20 -9.92
C ILE A 9 14.33 -2.93 -9.16
N ARG A 10 14.10 -3.68 -8.09
CA ARG A 10 13.07 -3.40 -7.08
C ARG A 10 13.66 -2.43 -6.09
N ASP A 11 12.93 -1.35 -5.78
CA ASP A 11 13.35 -0.44 -4.72
C ASP A 11 13.01 -0.98 -3.34
N ARG A 12 12.03 -1.88 -3.23
CA ARG A 12 11.56 -2.50 -1.98
C ARG A 12 10.67 -3.72 -2.26
N CYS A 13 10.53 -4.58 -1.26
CA CYS A 13 9.65 -5.76 -1.30
C CYS A 13 8.58 -5.64 -0.22
N ASP A 14 7.30 -5.85 -0.58
CA ASP A 14 6.17 -5.87 0.36
C ASP A 14 5.83 -7.33 0.71
N VAL A 15 5.83 -7.67 2.00
CA VAL A 15 5.62 -9.02 2.52
C VAL A 15 4.41 -8.99 3.43
N GLY A 16 3.42 -9.84 3.16
CA GLY A 16 2.21 -9.95 3.99
C GLY A 16 1.85 -11.40 4.29
N GLY A 17 1.34 -11.64 5.48
CA GLY A 17 0.83 -12.95 5.94
C GLY A 17 -0.69 -13.05 5.96
N PHE A 18 -1.39 -11.92 5.84
CA PHE A 18 -2.84 -11.78 5.84
C PHE A 18 -3.35 -11.40 4.45
N SER A 19 -4.56 -11.80 4.10
CA SER A 19 -5.20 -11.40 2.84
C SER A 19 -6.41 -10.52 3.11
N SER A 20 -6.38 -9.29 2.63
CA SER A 20 -7.50 -8.34 2.68
C SER A 20 -8.55 -8.54 1.58
N ARG A 21 -8.46 -9.63 0.79
CA ARG A 21 -9.46 -9.94 -0.23
C ARG A 21 -10.78 -10.33 0.43
N PRO A 22 -11.94 -9.86 -0.08
CA PRO A 22 -13.23 -10.30 0.41
C PRO A 22 -13.36 -11.83 0.38
N GLY A 23 -13.82 -12.43 1.49
CA GLY A 23 -13.95 -13.88 1.61
C GLY A 23 -12.67 -14.65 1.87
N ALA A 24 -11.54 -13.99 2.07
CA ALA A 24 -10.32 -14.67 2.52
C ALA A 24 -10.52 -15.30 3.90
N ALA A 25 -9.91 -16.48 4.11
CA ALA A 25 -9.92 -17.13 5.40
C ALA A 25 -9.27 -16.24 6.47
N GLU A 26 -9.85 -16.25 7.66
CA GLU A 26 -9.29 -15.55 8.80
C GLU A 26 -7.96 -16.18 9.21
N VAL A 27 -6.96 -15.33 9.46
CA VAL A 27 -5.61 -15.75 9.83
C VAL A 27 -5.34 -15.29 11.26
N THR A 28 -4.92 -16.23 12.12
CA THR A 28 -4.53 -15.91 13.49
C THR A 28 -3.24 -15.08 13.51
N PRO A 29 -2.98 -14.27 14.55
CA PRO A 29 -1.73 -13.52 14.68
C PRO A 29 -0.48 -14.42 14.57
N GLU A 30 -0.51 -15.61 15.16
CA GLU A 30 0.61 -16.55 15.13
C GLU A 30 0.86 -17.12 13.71
N GLU A 31 -0.20 -17.44 12.97
CA GLU A 31 -0.05 -17.91 11.59
C GLU A 31 0.40 -16.76 10.67
N GLU A 32 -0.08 -15.53 10.89
CA GLU A 32 0.41 -14.35 10.17
C GLU A 32 1.89 -14.12 10.43
N TRP A 33 2.31 -14.17 11.69
CA TRP A 33 3.72 -14.07 12.06
C TRP A 33 4.57 -15.11 11.33
N ARG A 34 4.19 -16.37 11.39
CA ARG A 34 4.92 -17.47 10.75
C ARG A 34 5.14 -17.24 9.25
N ARG A 35 4.12 -16.72 8.56
CA ARG A 35 4.19 -16.40 7.13
C ARG A 35 5.09 -15.20 6.86
N VAL A 36 4.93 -14.14 7.64
CA VAL A 36 5.74 -12.92 7.53
C VAL A 36 7.19 -13.21 7.82
N GLU A 37 7.50 -13.93 8.92
CA GLU A 37 8.85 -14.37 9.29
C GLU A 37 9.53 -15.10 8.13
N ALA A 38 8.88 -16.13 7.59
CA ALA A 38 9.42 -16.90 6.47
C ALA A 38 9.65 -16.02 5.22
N GLY A 39 8.72 -15.11 4.91
CA GLY A 39 8.83 -14.20 3.79
C GLY A 39 9.98 -13.20 3.94
N VAL A 40 10.08 -12.53 5.09
CA VAL A 40 11.16 -11.55 5.36
C VAL A 40 12.52 -12.26 5.39
N ALA A 41 12.64 -13.43 6.04
CA ALA A 41 13.87 -14.22 6.05
C ALA A 41 14.30 -14.60 4.63
N ALA A 42 13.37 -14.99 3.76
CA ALA A 42 13.67 -15.30 2.37
C ALA A 42 14.20 -14.07 1.60
N VAL A 43 13.58 -12.90 1.78
CA VAL A 43 14.06 -11.66 1.17
C VAL A 43 15.45 -11.30 1.68
N ARG A 44 15.68 -11.34 3.00
CA ARG A 44 16.97 -11.00 3.61
C ARG A 44 18.09 -11.94 3.15
N ARG A 45 17.80 -13.22 2.88
CA ARG A 45 18.77 -14.18 2.36
C ARG A 45 19.16 -13.89 0.92
N ILE A 46 18.19 -13.50 0.06
CA ILE A 46 18.41 -13.30 -1.39
C ILE A 46 18.92 -11.87 -1.68
N ALA A 47 18.41 -10.89 -0.96
CA ALA A 47 18.69 -9.47 -1.16
C ALA A 47 18.82 -8.77 0.22
N PRO A 48 19.96 -8.92 0.92
CA PRO A 48 20.11 -8.44 2.31
C PRO A 48 19.90 -6.95 2.50
N THR A 49 20.22 -6.14 1.49
CA THR A 49 20.13 -4.67 1.52
C THR A 49 18.81 -4.12 0.98
N LEU A 50 17.95 -4.99 0.42
CA LEU A 50 16.67 -4.55 -0.12
C LEU A 50 15.74 -4.09 1.02
N PRO A 51 15.21 -2.86 1.01
CA PRO A 51 14.21 -2.44 1.96
C PRO A 51 12.97 -3.34 1.90
N VAL A 52 12.50 -3.77 3.08
CA VAL A 52 11.30 -4.60 3.21
C VAL A 52 10.18 -3.77 3.80
N SER A 53 9.00 -3.90 3.22
CA SER A 53 7.73 -3.46 3.79
C SER A 53 6.98 -4.69 4.30
N VAL A 54 6.32 -4.57 5.44
CA VAL A 54 5.50 -5.64 6.04
C VAL A 54 4.05 -5.19 6.09
N ASP A 55 3.20 -5.90 5.32
CA ASP A 55 1.76 -5.66 5.26
C ASP A 55 1.08 -6.36 6.45
N THR A 56 0.82 -5.58 7.49
CA THR A 56 0.12 -6.00 8.71
C THR A 56 -0.53 -4.81 9.39
N PHE A 57 -1.71 -5.03 9.96
CA PHE A 57 -2.39 -4.08 10.84
C PHE A 57 -2.22 -4.44 12.33
N ARG A 58 -1.53 -5.55 12.66
CA ARG A 58 -1.38 -6.04 14.03
C ARG A 58 -0.09 -5.55 14.66
N ALA A 59 -0.21 -4.89 15.80
CA ALA A 59 0.92 -4.38 16.57
C ALA A 59 1.90 -5.49 16.98
N GLU A 60 1.38 -6.64 17.41
CA GLU A 60 2.19 -7.79 17.80
C GLU A 60 3.07 -8.30 16.66
N VAL A 61 2.51 -8.46 15.46
CA VAL A 61 3.25 -8.92 14.28
C VAL A 61 4.31 -7.90 13.88
N ALA A 62 3.95 -6.61 13.85
CA ALA A 62 4.89 -5.53 13.54
C ALA A 62 6.06 -5.49 14.52
N ARG A 63 5.80 -5.60 15.84
CA ARG A 63 6.83 -5.64 16.88
C ARG A 63 7.77 -6.83 16.72
N ARG A 64 7.23 -8.03 16.56
CA ARG A 64 8.03 -9.26 16.37
C ARG A 64 8.95 -9.17 15.14
N VAL A 65 8.47 -8.57 14.05
CA VAL A 65 9.30 -8.35 12.85
C VAL A 65 10.46 -7.39 13.16
N LEU A 66 10.17 -6.26 13.81
CA LEU A 66 11.17 -5.24 14.14
C LEU A 66 12.24 -5.77 15.12
N GLU A 67 11.83 -6.57 16.09
CA GLU A 67 12.73 -7.23 17.04
C GLU A 67 13.62 -8.30 16.37
N THR A 68 13.06 -9.06 15.41
CA THR A 68 13.76 -10.19 14.78
C THR A 68 14.66 -9.77 13.63
N PHE A 69 14.20 -8.83 12.79
CA PHE A 69 14.88 -8.48 11.52
C PHE A 69 15.40 -7.05 11.46
N GLY A 70 15.20 -6.27 12.52
CA GLY A 70 15.53 -4.85 12.53
C GLY A 70 14.55 -3.99 11.74
N PRO A 71 14.94 -2.76 11.36
CA PRO A 71 14.02 -1.80 10.75
C PRO A 71 13.41 -2.29 9.45
N VAL A 72 12.07 -2.21 9.36
CA VAL A 72 11.26 -2.43 8.16
C VAL A 72 10.30 -1.25 7.98
N ILE A 73 9.64 -1.18 6.82
CA ILE A 73 8.48 -0.29 6.61
C ILE A 73 7.25 -1.04 7.12
N VAL A 74 6.44 -0.44 7.96
CA VAL A 74 5.15 -1.02 8.36
C VAL A 74 4.07 -0.50 7.41
N ASN A 75 3.37 -1.43 6.72
CA ASN A 75 2.30 -1.13 5.79
C ASN A 75 0.97 -1.59 6.40
N ASP A 76 0.15 -0.63 6.84
CA ASP A 76 -1.10 -0.90 7.55
C ASP A 76 -2.31 -0.42 6.75
N ILE A 77 -3.12 -1.38 6.32
CA ILE A 77 -4.35 -1.15 5.55
C ILE A 77 -5.42 -0.36 6.30
N SER A 78 -5.27 -0.20 7.61
CA SER A 78 -6.25 0.47 8.49
C SER A 78 -5.75 1.78 9.08
N ALA A 79 -4.50 2.16 8.82
CA ALA A 79 -3.88 3.33 9.42
C ALA A 79 -3.99 3.35 10.97
N GLY A 80 -3.93 2.19 11.63
CA GLY A 80 -4.05 2.02 13.08
C GLY A 80 -5.48 1.99 13.60
N GLU A 81 -6.49 1.88 12.76
CA GLU A 81 -7.88 1.82 13.21
C GLU A 81 -8.30 0.41 13.67
N MET A 82 -7.72 -0.65 13.09
CA MET A 82 -8.01 -2.03 13.46
C MET A 82 -7.24 -2.48 14.72
N ASP A 83 -6.02 -1.99 14.89
CA ASP A 83 -5.19 -2.22 16.09
C ASP A 83 -4.42 -0.93 16.43
N PRO A 84 -4.96 -0.07 17.31
CA PRO A 84 -4.34 1.20 17.67
C PRO A 84 -2.93 1.08 18.26
N ALA A 85 -2.60 -0.05 18.88
CA ALA A 85 -1.28 -0.28 19.47
C ALA A 85 -0.15 -0.33 18.42
N ILE A 86 -0.47 -0.54 17.13
CA ILE A 86 0.54 -0.51 16.05
C ILE A 86 1.18 0.88 15.93
N VAL A 87 0.45 1.94 16.25
CA VAL A 87 0.93 3.32 16.20
C VAL A 87 2.06 3.54 17.22
N ASP A 88 1.90 2.97 18.42
CA ASP A 88 2.93 3.05 19.46
C ASP A 88 4.19 2.29 19.05
N VAL A 89 4.03 1.09 18.45
CA VAL A 89 5.15 0.31 17.91
C VAL A 89 5.91 1.09 16.85
N VAL A 90 5.22 1.67 15.88
CA VAL A 90 5.84 2.45 14.79
C VAL A 90 6.56 3.68 15.34
N ALA A 91 5.99 4.37 16.32
CA ALA A 91 6.60 5.53 16.95
C ALA A 91 7.85 5.15 17.77
N GLU A 92 7.80 4.06 18.54
CA GLU A 92 8.89 3.53 19.34
C GLU A 92 10.12 3.18 18.49
N TYR A 93 9.92 2.50 17.37
CA TYR A 93 11.01 2.06 16.48
C TYR A 93 11.41 3.10 15.42
N ASP A 94 10.72 4.24 15.34
CA ASP A 94 10.94 5.33 14.36
C ASP A 94 11.05 4.85 12.91
N VAL A 95 10.21 3.91 12.52
CA VAL A 95 10.20 3.32 11.17
C VAL A 95 9.19 4.00 10.25
N PRO A 96 9.36 3.90 8.91
CA PRO A 96 8.36 4.40 7.97
C PRO A 96 7.03 3.66 8.13
N TYR A 97 5.94 4.41 8.09
CA TYR A 97 4.58 3.90 8.24
C TYR A 97 3.73 4.27 7.03
N ILE A 98 3.24 3.26 6.32
CA ILE A 98 2.25 3.43 5.26
C ILE A 98 0.88 3.30 5.91
N ALA A 99 0.17 4.40 5.96
CA ALA A 99 -1.19 4.50 6.47
C ALA A 99 -2.15 4.49 5.29
N MET A 100 -3.04 3.47 5.20
CA MET A 100 -4.00 3.37 4.12
C MET A 100 -5.41 3.78 4.56
N HIS A 101 -6.13 4.46 3.67
CA HIS A 101 -7.54 4.79 3.85
C HIS A 101 -8.43 3.61 3.47
N MET A 102 -9.20 3.14 4.43
CA MET A 102 -10.28 2.17 4.27
C MET A 102 -11.44 2.53 5.19
N ARG A 103 -12.68 2.28 4.78
CA ARG A 103 -13.85 2.32 5.67
C ARG A 103 -14.24 0.92 6.07
N GLY A 104 -14.49 0.70 7.36
CA GLY A 104 -14.79 -0.61 7.92
C GLY A 104 -13.62 -1.55 7.96
N THR A 105 -13.87 -2.82 7.74
CA THR A 105 -12.86 -3.90 7.69
C THR A 105 -12.86 -4.55 6.31
N PRO A 106 -11.88 -5.38 5.98
CA PRO A 106 -11.88 -6.16 4.73
C PRO A 106 -13.18 -6.94 4.48
N ALA A 107 -13.84 -7.38 5.54
CA ALA A 107 -15.11 -8.11 5.46
C ALA A 107 -16.32 -7.20 5.16
N THR A 108 -16.32 -5.95 5.63
CA THR A 108 -17.46 -5.03 5.56
C THR A 108 -17.30 -3.89 4.55
N MET A 109 -16.10 -3.61 4.10
CA MET A 109 -15.73 -2.45 3.28
C MET A 109 -16.51 -2.32 1.97
N GLN A 110 -16.96 -3.44 1.38
CA GLN A 110 -17.67 -3.41 0.09
C GLN A 110 -19.04 -2.72 0.18
N GLY A 111 -19.66 -2.71 1.36
CA GLY A 111 -20.91 -1.98 1.63
C GLY A 111 -20.71 -0.53 2.06
N MET A 112 -19.47 -0.08 2.30
CA MET A 112 -19.18 1.24 2.88
C MET A 112 -18.68 2.25 1.84
N THR A 113 -19.40 2.34 0.72
CA THR A 113 -19.04 3.18 -0.43
C THR A 113 -19.82 4.49 -0.51
N SER A 114 -20.48 4.90 0.57
CA SER A 114 -21.27 6.13 0.59
C SER A 114 -20.36 7.35 0.82
N TYR A 115 -19.96 8.03 -0.25
CA TYR A 115 -19.21 9.29 -0.24
C TYR A 115 -20.05 10.38 -0.88
N ARG A 116 -19.97 11.60 -0.38
CA ARG A 116 -20.47 12.82 -1.06
C ARG A 116 -19.46 13.27 -2.13
N ASP A 117 -18.19 13.31 -1.74
CA ASP A 117 -17.04 13.53 -2.60
C ASP A 117 -15.88 12.67 -2.06
N VAL A 118 -15.52 11.64 -2.81
CA VAL A 118 -14.50 10.67 -2.37
C VAL A 118 -13.12 11.31 -2.25
N VAL A 119 -12.80 12.30 -3.10
CA VAL A 119 -11.50 12.98 -3.08
C VAL A 119 -11.39 13.85 -1.84
N GLU A 120 -12.38 14.72 -1.61
CA GLU A 120 -12.40 15.62 -0.47
C GLU A 120 -12.41 14.87 0.87
N GLU A 121 -13.21 13.80 0.96
CA GLU A 121 -13.31 12.99 2.19
C GLU A 121 -12.03 12.22 2.48
N VAL A 122 -11.36 11.66 1.46
CA VAL A 122 -10.07 10.98 1.64
C VAL A 122 -8.96 11.98 2.02
N VAL A 123 -8.91 13.14 1.38
CA VAL A 123 -7.95 14.20 1.74
C VAL A 123 -8.18 14.70 3.15
N SER A 124 -9.42 14.94 3.54
CA SER A 124 -9.78 15.38 4.90
C SER A 124 -9.44 14.31 5.95
N TYR A 125 -9.70 13.05 5.65
CA TYR A 125 -9.28 11.92 6.50
C TYR A 125 -7.78 11.95 6.76
N PHE A 126 -6.96 12.05 5.72
CA PHE A 126 -5.50 12.04 5.89
C PHE A 126 -4.97 13.28 6.59
N ARG A 127 -5.60 14.44 6.40
CA ARG A 127 -5.22 15.66 7.14
C ARG A 127 -5.38 15.45 8.65
N LEU A 128 -6.53 14.92 9.08
CA LEU A 128 -6.80 14.63 10.49
C LEU A 128 -5.93 13.48 11.01
N ARG A 129 -5.81 12.41 10.21
CA ARG A 129 -5.06 11.22 10.63
C ARG A 129 -3.56 11.50 10.77
N ALA A 130 -2.99 12.30 9.87
CA ALA A 130 -1.59 12.74 9.99
C ALA A 130 -1.34 13.49 11.30
N GLU A 131 -2.24 14.38 11.69
CA GLU A 131 -2.13 15.12 12.94
C GLU A 131 -2.15 14.18 14.16
N GLN A 132 -3.09 13.22 14.17
CA GLN A 132 -3.19 12.23 15.24
C GLN A 132 -1.92 11.37 15.32
N LEU A 133 -1.48 10.79 14.20
CA LEU A 133 -0.29 9.94 14.15
C LEU A 133 0.98 10.70 14.56
N ARG A 134 1.11 11.97 14.16
CA ARG A 134 2.24 12.82 14.58
C ARG A 134 2.23 13.12 16.07
N ARG A 135 1.07 13.35 16.67
CA ARG A 135 0.93 13.53 18.13
C ARG A 135 1.35 12.28 18.90
N CYS A 136 1.14 11.09 18.32
CA CYS A 136 1.62 9.82 18.87
C CYS A 136 3.12 9.56 18.59
N GLY A 137 3.84 10.48 17.92
CA GLY A 137 5.28 10.34 17.68
C GLY A 137 5.66 9.71 16.33
N VAL A 138 4.71 9.35 15.46
CA VAL A 138 5.01 8.82 14.14
C VAL A 138 5.55 9.92 13.23
N ARG A 139 6.80 9.79 12.77
CA ARG A 139 7.51 10.84 12.03
C ARG A 139 7.56 10.61 10.54
N ARG A 140 7.56 9.35 10.10
CA ARG A 140 7.86 8.93 8.72
C ARG A 140 6.61 8.36 8.05
N LEU A 141 5.63 9.24 7.78
CA LEU A 141 4.34 8.87 7.21
C LEU A 141 4.40 8.78 5.68
N ILE A 142 3.70 7.78 5.14
CA ILE A 142 3.41 7.58 3.73
C ILE A 142 1.91 7.30 3.64
N PHE A 143 1.19 7.93 2.70
CA PHE A 143 -0.23 7.72 2.53
C PHE A 143 -0.54 6.77 1.38
N ASP A 144 -1.47 5.84 1.59
CA ASP A 144 -2.09 5.04 0.52
C ASP A 144 -3.59 5.38 0.44
N PRO A 145 -4.09 5.95 -0.66
CA PRO A 145 -5.51 6.32 -0.79
C PRO A 145 -6.46 5.12 -0.78
N GLY A 146 -5.94 3.89 -0.78
CA GLY A 146 -6.73 2.68 -0.69
C GLY A 146 -7.58 2.42 -1.93
N PHE A 147 -7.01 2.47 -3.14
CA PHE A 147 -7.71 2.07 -4.36
C PHE A 147 -8.25 0.65 -4.24
N GLY A 148 -9.55 0.46 -4.56
CA GLY A 148 -10.24 -0.83 -4.46
C GLY A 148 -10.76 -1.18 -3.06
N PHE A 149 -10.53 -0.33 -2.04
CA PHE A 149 -11.01 -0.52 -0.67
C PHE A 149 -12.14 0.46 -0.38
N ALA A 150 -13.32 -0.05 -0.01
CA ALA A 150 -14.50 0.76 0.33
C ALA A 150 -14.86 1.82 -0.73
N LYS A 151 -14.69 1.53 -2.01
CA LYS A 151 -14.92 2.47 -3.12
C LYS A 151 -15.52 1.76 -4.32
N THR A 152 -16.48 2.39 -4.98
CA THR A 152 -17.02 1.91 -6.27
C THR A 152 -16.00 2.05 -7.39
N LEU A 153 -16.33 1.55 -8.58
CA LEU A 153 -15.48 1.70 -9.77
C LEU A 153 -15.27 3.18 -10.09
N GLU A 154 -16.34 3.94 -10.14
CA GLU A 154 -16.36 5.38 -10.46
C GLU A 154 -15.55 6.16 -9.42
N GLN A 155 -15.76 5.88 -8.14
CA GLN A 155 -15.05 6.54 -7.03
C GLN A 155 -13.53 6.26 -7.07
N ASN A 156 -13.11 5.08 -7.52
CA ASN A 156 -11.68 4.82 -7.73
C ASN A 156 -11.09 5.70 -8.83
N TYR A 157 -11.83 5.94 -9.92
CA TYR A 157 -11.39 6.84 -10.98
C TYR A 157 -11.43 8.30 -10.55
N ASP A 158 -12.46 8.73 -9.79
CA ASP A 158 -12.53 10.09 -9.25
C ASP A 158 -11.36 10.36 -8.32
N LEU A 159 -11.06 9.40 -7.43
CA LEU A 159 -9.92 9.49 -6.51
C LEU A 159 -8.58 9.54 -7.27
N LEU A 160 -8.44 8.81 -8.37
CA LEU A 160 -7.24 8.88 -9.21
C LEU A 160 -7.10 10.24 -9.91
N ARG A 161 -8.20 10.79 -10.46
CA ARG A 161 -8.20 12.14 -11.07
C ARG A 161 -7.81 13.23 -10.06
N GLY A 162 -8.24 13.07 -8.81
CA GLY A 162 -7.96 14.00 -7.71
C GLY A 162 -6.74 13.63 -6.85
N LEU A 163 -5.91 12.66 -7.23
CA LEU A 163 -4.81 12.17 -6.41
C LEU A 163 -3.79 13.27 -6.04
N HIS A 164 -3.60 14.26 -6.92
CA HIS A 164 -2.74 15.41 -6.67
C HIS A 164 -3.15 16.21 -5.42
N ASN A 165 -4.45 16.23 -5.07
CA ASN A 165 -4.92 16.90 -3.84
C ASN A 165 -4.37 16.19 -2.59
N LEU A 166 -4.27 14.86 -2.61
CA LEU A 166 -3.64 14.11 -1.53
C LEU A 166 -2.12 14.35 -1.51
N CYS A 167 -1.48 14.33 -2.67
CA CYS A 167 -0.03 14.58 -2.78
C CYS A 167 0.35 15.99 -2.29
N SER A 168 -0.53 16.98 -2.44
CA SER A 168 -0.30 18.36 -1.97
C SER A 168 -0.32 18.53 -0.45
N LEU A 169 -0.69 17.49 0.32
CA LEU A 169 -0.53 17.50 1.78
C LEU A 169 0.94 17.43 2.24
N GLY A 170 1.89 17.21 1.32
CA GLY A 170 3.33 17.21 1.60
C GLY A 170 3.87 15.87 2.14
N TYR A 171 3.09 14.81 2.07
CA TYR A 171 3.52 13.45 2.42
C TYR A 171 3.72 12.61 1.15
N PRO A 172 4.70 11.67 1.14
CA PRO A 172 4.79 10.71 0.05
C PRO A 172 3.49 9.91 -0.07
N VAL A 173 3.03 9.70 -1.31
CA VAL A 173 1.84 8.90 -1.59
C VAL A 173 2.23 7.62 -2.31
N LEU A 174 1.77 6.49 -1.77
CA LEU A 174 1.84 5.18 -2.41
C LEU A 174 0.54 4.93 -3.18
N ALA A 175 0.64 4.53 -4.43
CA ALA A 175 -0.49 4.15 -5.26
C ALA A 175 -0.41 2.66 -5.64
N GLY A 176 -1.41 1.89 -5.22
CA GLY A 176 -1.54 0.47 -5.52
C GLY A 176 -2.72 0.19 -6.45
N VAL A 177 -2.57 0.42 -7.75
CA VAL A 177 -3.63 0.17 -8.76
C VAL A 177 -3.47 -1.16 -9.51
N SER A 178 -2.28 -1.77 -9.42
CA SER A 178 -1.89 -2.93 -10.23
C SER A 178 -2.87 -4.09 -10.12
N ARG A 179 -3.36 -4.54 -11.28
CA ARG A 179 -4.27 -5.69 -11.46
C ARG A 179 -5.56 -5.60 -10.65
N LYS A 180 -5.96 -4.38 -10.21
CA LYS A 180 -7.18 -4.16 -9.43
C LYS A 180 -8.44 -4.12 -10.31
N SER A 181 -9.59 -4.28 -9.65
CA SER A 181 -10.91 -4.33 -10.31
C SER A 181 -11.23 -3.08 -11.13
N MET A 182 -10.70 -1.93 -10.75
CA MET A 182 -10.82 -0.70 -11.52
C MET A 182 -10.17 -0.79 -12.92
N ILE A 183 -9.30 -1.76 -13.17
CA ILE A 183 -8.69 -2.03 -14.48
C ILE A 183 -9.45 -3.13 -15.21
N TYR A 184 -9.46 -4.34 -14.65
CA TYR A 184 -9.96 -5.50 -15.38
C TYR A 184 -11.47 -5.47 -15.63
N LYS A 185 -12.27 -4.78 -14.81
CA LYS A 185 -13.70 -4.57 -15.08
C LYS A 185 -13.95 -3.63 -16.25
N VAL A 186 -13.14 -2.57 -16.43
CA VAL A 186 -13.26 -1.64 -17.56
C VAL A 186 -12.83 -2.31 -18.88
N LEU A 187 -11.81 -3.17 -18.80
CA LEU A 187 -11.28 -3.88 -19.96
C LEU A 187 -12.04 -5.18 -20.27
N ASP A 188 -13.06 -5.51 -19.50
CA ASP A 188 -13.81 -6.78 -19.58
C ASP A 188 -12.87 -7.99 -19.65
N THR A 189 -11.94 -8.06 -18.68
CA THR A 189 -10.88 -9.06 -18.66
C THR A 189 -10.64 -9.61 -17.25
N THR A 190 -9.54 -10.34 -17.06
CA THR A 190 -9.11 -10.89 -15.77
C THR A 190 -7.90 -10.14 -15.20
N PRO A 191 -7.62 -10.25 -13.88
CA PRO A 191 -6.44 -9.64 -13.27
C PRO A 191 -5.12 -9.99 -13.97
N ASP A 192 -4.97 -11.23 -14.48
CA ASP A 192 -3.75 -11.67 -15.14
C ASP A 192 -3.53 -10.99 -16.51
N ARG A 193 -4.60 -10.51 -17.13
CA ARG A 193 -4.57 -9.80 -18.42
C ARG A 193 -4.64 -8.29 -18.27
N ALA A 194 -4.51 -7.76 -17.06
CA ALA A 194 -4.66 -6.33 -16.75
C ALA A 194 -3.36 -5.52 -16.84
N LEU A 195 -2.29 -6.06 -17.44
CA LEU A 195 -0.98 -5.42 -17.52
C LEU A 195 -1.02 -4.05 -18.19
N ALA A 196 -1.61 -3.97 -19.40
CA ALA A 196 -1.69 -2.70 -20.15
C ALA A 196 -2.40 -1.59 -19.34
N GLY A 197 -3.53 -1.93 -18.70
CA GLY A 197 -4.23 -0.99 -17.83
C GLY A 197 -3.44 -0.65 -16.55
N THR A 198 -2.67 -1.61 -16.02
CA THR A 198 -1.77 -1.36 -14.88
C THR A 198 -0.71 -0.32 -15.23
N ILE A 199 -0.09 -0.43 -16.40
CA ILE A 199 0.91 0.55 -16.89
C ILE A 199 0.26 1.92 -17.10
N ALA A 200 -0.89 1.97 -17.78
CA ALA A 200 -1.60 3.22 -18.06
C ALA A 200 -1.99 3.97 -16.77
N LEU A 201 -2.60 3.28 -15.80
CA LEU A 201 -2.97 3.90 -14.54
C LEU A 201 -1.76 4.14 -13.62
N GLY A 202 -0.70 3.34 -13.71
CA GLY A 202 0.57 3.59 -13.05
C GLY A 202 1.22 4.89 -13.52
N TRP A 203 1.24 5.14 -14.83
CA TRP A 203 1.69 6.41 -15.42
C TRP A 203 0.85 7.58 -14.89
N GLU A 204 -0.47 7.45 -14.87
CA GLU A 204 -1.35 8.50 -14.34
C GLU A 204 -1.10 8.76 -12.86
N CYS A 205 -0.90 7.72 -12.03
CA CYS A 205 -0.52 7.92 -10.63
C CYS A 205 0.76 8.76 -10.48
N LEU A 206 1.80 8.49 -11.28
CA LEU A 206 3.04 9.26 -11.30
C LEU A 206 2.78 10.71 -11.76
N ARG A 207 1.95 10.90 -12.78
CA ARG A 207 1.59 12.23 -13.29
C ARG A 207 0.86 13.07 -12.24
N GLN A 208 0.03 12.45 -11.42
CA GLN A 208 -0.67 13.07 -10.29
C GLN A 208 0.22 13.29 -9.06
N GLY A 209 1.47 12.82 -9.06
CA GLY A 209 2.44 13.07 -7.99
C GLY A 209 2.67 11.90 -7.03
N ALA A 210 2.18 10.70 -7.32
CA ALA A 210 2.50 9.53 -6.50
C ALA A 210 4.03 9.31 -6.44
N ALA A 211 4.54 9.10 -5.23
CA ALA A 211 5.96 8.87 -4.98
C ALA A 211 6.34 7.39 -5.07
N ILE A 212 5.39 6.49 -4.87
CA ILE A 212 5.60 5.03 -4.81
C ILE A 212 4.49 4.34 -5.59
N LEU A 213 4.87 3.38 -6.45
CA LEU A 213 3.93 2.45 -7.08
C LEU A 213 4.07 1.07 -6.42
N ARG A 214 2.96 0.49 -5.93
CA ARG A 214 2.90 -0.91 -5.50
C ARG A 214 2.34 -1.76 -6.62
N VAL A 215 3.18 -2.67 -7.13
CA VAL A 215 2.91 -3.40 -8.38
C VAL A 215 3.19 -4.89 -8.25
N HIS A 216 2.57 -5.69 -9.15
CA HIS A 216 2.89 -7.10 -9.37
C HIS A 216 3.95 -7.27 -10.47
N ASP A 217 3.89 -6.41 -11.50
CA ASP A 217 4.70 -6.47 -12.72
C ASP A 217 5.87 -5.49 -12.58
N VAL A 218 6.96 -5.97 -11.98
CA VAL A 218 8.06 -5.10 -11.51
C VAL A 218 8.84 -4.49 -12.67
N GLN A 219 9.18 -5.29 -13.70
CA GLN A 219 9.98 -4.80 -14.81
C GLN A 219 9.24 -3.69 -15.57
N GLU A 220 7.97 -3.91 -15.87
CA GLU A 220 7.13 -2.96 -16.59
C GLU A 220 6.90 -1.67 -15.80
N ALA A 221 6.80 -1.78 -14.47
CA ALA A 221 6.72 -0.61 -13.61
C ALA A 221 8.04 0.18 -13.60
N VAL A 222 9.18 -0.49 -13.55
CA VAL A 222 10.51 0.15 -13.63
C VAL A 222 10.65 0.88 -14.97
N ASP A 223 10.28 0.25 -16.07
CA ASP A 223 10.37 0.87 -17.40
C ASP A 223 9.41 2.07 -17.50
N THR A 224 8.19 1.95 -16.95
CA THR A 224 7.24 3.07 -16.85
C THR A 224 7.85 4.25 -16.08
N VAL A 225 8.47 4.00 -14.93
CA VAL A 225 9.12 5.06 -14.13
C VAL A 225 10.30 5.70 -14.87
N ARG A 226 11.10 4.91 -15.59
CA ARG A 226 12.24 5.41 -16.41
C ARG A 226 11.74 6.34 -17.51
N ILE A 227 10.73 5.91 -18.27
CA ILE A 227 10.14 6.73 -19.33
C ILE A 227 9.50 7.99 -18.73
N PHE A 228 8.80 7.87 -17.60
CA PHE A 228 8.22 9.03 -16.92
C PHE A 228 9.26 10.05 -16.48
N LYS A 229 10.41 9.60 -15.95
CA LYS A 229 11.53 10.49 -15.58
C LYS A 229 12.16 11.18 -16.80
N ALA A 230 12.28 10.46 -17.92
CA ALA A 230 12.80 11.03 -19.17
C ALA A 230 11.82 12.02 -19.82
N PHE A 231 10.51 11.84 -19.63
CA PHE A 231 9.47 12.72 -20.15
C PHE A 231 9.37 14.05 -19.37
N ARG A 232 9.70 14.04 -18.08
CA ARG A 232 9.76 15.28 -17.27
C ARG A 232 11.05 16.03 -17.60
N PRO A 233 10.94 17.35 -17.94
CA PRO A 233 12.11 18.20 -18.15
C PRO A 233 12.89 18.42 -16.85
#